data_3417b7577f3b061cbd388cc6c9654ad9
#
_entry.id   3417b7577f3b061cbd388cc6c9654ad9
#
_cell.length_a   1.000
_cell.length_b   1.000
_cell.length_c   1.000
_cell.angle_alpha   90.00
_cell.angle_beta   90.00
_cell.angle_gamma   90.00
#
_symmetry.space_group_name_H-M   'P 1'
#
loop_
_entity.id
_entity.type
_entity.pdbx_description
1 polymer ?
#
loop_
_entity_poly.entity_id
_entity_poly.type
_entity_poly.pdbx_seq_one_letter_code
_entity_poly.pdbx_strand_id
1 'polypeptide(L)'
;VCCPVCHNFPCSCSHGGGGEQGEIITCTKPGCPDPYHCNGTCGGGSGGGTAGVGTMQIVAQDITTAAGLAVDEVIKLSGRTVARCNVGVNLVFKMLSSYTKHLDGMRANDMVKHWRSHPDEWVRLESGEEAQRMANDGWFVVVGWVNPIPGKSGHVAVVVPGGPVLTNAGESVPACMDTGYKMRSKKQGLNYSFGKDKRPYVEFYYYK
;
A
#
# COMPACT_ATOMS: atom_id res chain seq x y z
N VAL A 1 -8.45 7.86 20.03
CA VAL A 1 -7.69 8.27 18.84
C VAL A 1 -8.64 8.20 17.68
N CYS A 2 -9.02 9.38 17.18
CA CYS A 2 -10.06 9.52 16.17
C CYS A 2 -9.48 9.36 14.77
N CYS A 3 -10.22 8.75 13.89
CA CYS A 3 -10.13 8.64 12.44
C CYS A 3 -8.71 8.80 11.80
N PRO A 4 -8.14 7.77 11.21
CA PRO A 4 -6.82 7.83 10.54
C PRO A 4 -6.73 8.86 9.40
N VAL A 5 -7.85 9.31 8.85
CA VAL A 5 -7.91 10.27 7.74
C VAL A 5 -7.89 11.74 8.21
N CYS A 6 -8.14 12.00 9.51
CA CYS A 6 -8.26 13.37 10.06
C CYS A 6 -7.06 13.83 10.90
N HIS A 7 -5.88 13.20 10.80
CA HIS A 7 -4.73 13.50 11.67
C HIS A 7 -4.21 14.95 11.63
N ASN A 8 -4.65 15.78 10.70
CA ASN A 8 -4.24 17.19 10.63
C ASN A 8 -5.29 18.21 11.08
N PHE A 9 -6.45 17.74 11.65
CA PHE A 9 -7.47 18.65 12.16
C PHE A 9 -7.96 18.17 13.55
N PRO A 10 -8.04 19.06 14.53
CA PRO A 10 -8.59 18.71 15.84
C PRO A 10 -10.07 18.37 15.70
N CYS A 11 -10.38 17.07 15.69
CA CYS A 11 -11.75 16.59 15.79
C CYS A 11 -12.19 16.58 17.26
N SER A 12 -13.13 17.38 17.62
CA SER A 12 -13.84 17.27 18.90
C SER A 12 -15.05 16.35 18.71
N CYS A 13 -14.96 15.15 19.27
CA CYS A 13 -16.11 14.27 19.40
C CYS A 13 -16.84 14.62 20.70
N SER A 14 -18.10 15.06 20.63
CA SER A 14 -18.98 15.21 21.81
C SER A 14 -19.65 13.86 22.08
N HIS A 15 -19.39 13.31 23.27
CA HIS A 15 -20.13 12.15 23.78
C HIS A 15 -21.48 12.60 24.34
N GLY A 16 -22.58 12.21 23.70
CA GLY A 16 -23.91 12.20 24.31
C GLY A 16 -24.06 10.89 25.07
N GLY A 17 -24.28 10.96 26.38
CA GLY A 17 -24.45 9.77 27.22
C GLY A 17 -25.82 9.12 27.04
N GLY A 18 -25.84 7.80 27.09
CA GLY A 18 -27.02 6.97 27.43
C GLY A 18 -27.57 6.13 26.28
N GLY A 19 -27.50 4.79 26.40
CA GLY A 19 -28.40 3.84 25.73
C GLY A 19 -27.72 2.84 24.81
N GLU A 20 -27.91 1.58 25.14
CA GLU A 20 -27.58 0.39 24.36
C GLU A 20 -28.25 0.40 22.97
N GLN A 21 -27.55 0.79 21.97
CA GLN A 21 -27.69 0.41 20.54
C GLN A 21 -26.65 1.20 19.78
N GLY A 22 -25.84 0.53 18.95
CA GLY A 22 -24.67 1.11 18.27
C GLY A 22 -24.96 2.43 17.55
N GLU A 23 -24.58 3.54 18.17
CA GLU A 23 -24.73 4.87 17.59
C GLU A 23 -23.68 5.10 16.50
N ILE A 24 -24.18 5.45 15.35
CA ILE A 24 -23.38 5.92 14.22
C ILE A 24 -22.88 7.33 14.56
N ILE A 25 -21.57 7.48 14.79
CA ILE A 25 -20.96 8.79 15.01
C ILE A 25 -20.71 9.45 13.65
N THR A 26 -21.49 10.44 13.30
CA THR A 26 -21.28 11.24 12.10
C THR A 26 -20.37 12.44 12.39
N CYS A 27 -19.36 12.65 11.55
CA CYS A 27 -18.55 13.85 11.59
C CYS A 27 -19.27 14.99 10.87
N THR A 28 -19.67 16.03 11.61
CA THR A 28 -20.46 17.16 11.09
C THR A 28 -19.63 18.39 10.72
N LYS A 29 -18.33 18.29 10.48
CA LYS A 29 -17.51 19.45 10.08
C LYS A 29 -17.63 19.74 8.58
N PRO A 30 -17.84 21.02 8.18
CA PRO A 30 -17.77 21.45 6.79
C PRO A 30 -16.36 21.19 6.23
N GLY A 31 -16.25 20.41 5.15
CA GLY A 31 -14.97 20.10 4.50
C GLY A 31 -14.47 18.68 4.71
N CYS A 32 -15.18 17.83 5.44
CA CYS A 32 -14.89 16.40 5.48
C CYS A 32 -15.45 15.74 4.22
N PRO A 33 -14.65 15.16 3.34
CA PRO A 33 -15.17 14.46 2.17
C PRO A 33 -15.72 13.10 2.62
N ASP A 34 -17.04 12.99 2.65
CA ASP A 34 -17.84 11.79 2.86
C ASP A 34 -17.92 11.20 4.30
N PRO A 35 -19.11 10.78 4.75
CA PRO A 35 -19.33 10.27 6.09
C PRO A 35 -18.86 8.81 6.18
N TYR A 36 -17.58 8.58 6.43
CA TYR A 36 -17.12 7.24 6.80
C TYR A 36 -17.52 6.93 8.23
N HIS A 37 -18.34 5.91 8.39
CA HIS A 37 -18.74 5.36 9.67
C HIS A 37 -17.51 4.85 10.44
N CYS A 38 -17.18 5.49 11.56
CA CYS A 38 -16.22 4.95 12.49
C CYS A 38 -16.89 3.85 13.34
N ASN A 39 -16.84 2.61 12.88
CA ASN A 39 -17.15 1.44 13.71
C ASN A 39 -15.90 1.07 14.52
N GLY A 40 -15.70 1.69 15.67
CA GLY A 40 -14.63 1.37 16.58
C GLY A 40 -14.97 1.78 18.00
N THR A 41 -15.16 0.83 18.88
CA THR A 41 -15.25 1.02 20.33
C THR A 41 -13.98 1.69 20.84
N CYS A 42 -14.09 2.91 21.38
CA CYS A 42 -13.01 3.57 22.12
C CYS A 42 -12.82 2.83 23.47
N GLY A 43 -12.00 1.78 23.49
CA GLY A 43 -11.57 1.12 24.70
C GLY A 43 -10.48 1.94 25.38
N GLY A 44 -10.77 2.60 26.51
CA GLY A 44 -9.79 3.17 27.41
C GLY A 44 -9.01 2.07 28.11
N GLY A 45 -7.80 1.77 27.65
CA GLY A 45 -6.84 0.88 28.29
C GLY A 45 -5.58 1.66 28.64
N SER A 46 -5.43 2.05 29.91
CA SER A 46 -4.16 2.47 30.48
C SER A 46 -3.27 1.22 30.65
N GLY A 47 -2.40 0.97 29.70
CA GLY A 47 -1.37 -0.06 29.76
C GLY A 47 -0.03 0.57 29.39
N GLY A 48 0.86 0.75 30.38
CA GLY A 48 2.25 1.10 30.16
C GLY A 48 2.94 -0.01 29.39
N GLY A 49 3.16 0.20 28.10
CA GLY A 49 3.90 -0.71 27.23
C GLY A 49 5.18 -0.02 26.78
N THR A 50 6.30 -0.70 27.05
CA THR A 50 7.62 -0.43 26.48
C THR A 50 7.51 -0.11 24.99
N ALA A 51 8.20 0.96 24.58
CA ALA A 51 8.32 1.36 23.16
C ALA A 51 9.03 0.25 22.38
N GLY A 52 8.26 -0.75 21.94
CA GLY A 52 8.69 -1.68 20.94
C GLY A 52 8.73 -0.96 19.58
N VAL A 53 9.77 -1.22 18.81
CA VAL A 53 9.87 -0.80 17.41
C VAL A 53 8.59 -1.29 16.72
N GLY A 54 7.68 -0.34 16.43
CA GLY A 54 6.36 -0.67 15.90
C GLY A 54 6.48 -1.25 14.50
N THR A 55 6.27 -2.54 14.40
CA THR A 55 6.06 -3.22 13.13
C THR A 55 4.80 -2.67 12.48
N MET A 56 4.92 -2.20 11.25
CA MET A 56 3.81 -1.62 10.49
C MET A 56 2.93 -2.71 9.88
N GLN A 57 2.29 -3.51 10.74
CA GLN A 57 1.27 -4.45 10.30
C GLN A 57 -0.03 -3.69 10.10
N ILE A 58 -0.46 -3.60 8.86
CA ILE A 58 -1.63 -2.86 8.43
C ILE A 58 -2.74 -3.87 8.10
N VAL A 59 -3.99 -3.47 8.27
CA VAL A 59 -5.10 -4.34 7.86
C VAL A 59 -5.08 -4.50 6.34
N ALA A 60 -5.23 -5.74 5.85
CA ALA A 60 -5.21 -6.06 4.41
C ALA A 60 -6.18 -5.20 3.58
N GLN A 61 -7.31 -4.81 4.17
CA GLN A 61 -8.29 -3.91 3.54
C GLN A 61 -7.71 -2.50 3.31
N ASP A 62 -6.87 -2.00 4.20
CA ASP A 62 -6.26 -0.69 4.06
C ASP A 62 -5.28 -0.66 2.89
N ILE A 63 -4.52 -1.74 2.68
CA ILE A 63 -3.62 -1.89 1.51
C ILE A 63 -4.43 -1.84 0.22
N THR A 64 -5.54 -2.57 0.15
CA THR A 64 -6.41 -2.59 -1.04
C THR A 64 -7.01 -1.21 -1.32
N THR A 65 -7.46 -0.53 -0.28
CA THR A 65 -8.01 0.83 -0.37
C THR A 65 -6.94 1.84 -0.82
N ALA A 66 -5.77 1.84 -0.19
CA ALA A 66 -4.66 2.71 -0.54
C ALA A 66 -4.18 2.48 -1.98
N ALA A 67 -4.10 1.21 -2.42
CA ALA A 67 -3.77 0.85 -3.79
C ALA A 67 -4.79 1.40 -4.79
N GLY A 68 -6.08 1.30 -4.47
CA GLY A 68 -7.16 1.88 -5.28
C GLY A 68 -7.05 3.39 -5.44
N LEU A 69 -6.89 4.09 -4.34
CA LEU A 69 -6.73 5.55 -4.30
C LEU A 69 -5.47 6.01 -5.03
N ALA A 70 -4.36 5.31 -4.88
CA ALA A 70 -3.11 5.62 -5.59
C ALA A 70 -3.26 5.52 -7.10
N VAL A 71 -3.97 4.52 -7.62
CA VAL A 71 -4.26 4.40 -9.05
C VAL A 71 -5.10 5.58 -9.54
N ASP A 72 -6.17 5.92 -8.81
CA ASP A 72 -7.07 7.02 -9.18
C ASP A 72 -6.32 8.36 -9.17
N GLU A 73 -5.46 8.58 -8.18
CA GLU A 73 -4.63 9.80 -8.09
C GLU A 73 -3.60 9.88 -9.23
N VAL A 74 -2.92 8.78 -9.55
CA VAL A 74 -1.98 8.75 -10.68
C VAL A 74 -2.68 9.02 -12.01
N ILE A 75 -3.93 8.56 -12.19
CA ILE A 75 -4.73 8.86 -13.37
C ILE A 75 -5.02 10.37 -13.47
N LYS A 76 -5.38 11.00 -12.37
CA LYS A 76 -5.61 12.47 -12.31
C LYS A 76 -4.34 13.25 -12.66
N LEU A 77 -3.20 12.86 -12.06
CA LEU A 77 -1.93 13.58 -12.22
C LEU A 77 -1.33 13.44 -13.63
N SER A 78 -1.50 12.32 -14.30
CA SER A 78 -0.73 12.03 -15.53
C SER A 78 -1.47 11.22 -16.59
N GLY A 79 -2.76 11.00 -16.43
CA GLY A 79 -3.55 10.17 -17.34
C GLY A 79 -3.10 8.71 -17.34
N ARG A 80 -3.48 7.98 -18.40
CA ARG A 80 -3.22 6.52 -18.48
C ARG A 80 -1.96 6.14 -19.27
N THR A 81 -1.33 7.09 -19.93
CA THR A 81 -0.26 6.82 -20.91
C THR A 81 1.15 7.10 -20.38
N VAL A 82 1.29 7.84 -19.28
CA VAL A 82 2.60 8.18 -18.72
C VAL A 82 2.96 7.16 -17.64
N ALA A 83 4.14 6.53 -17.74
CA ALA A 83 4.62 5.61 -16.72
C ALA A 83 4.85 6.35 -15.39
N ARG A 84 4.21 5.87 -14.32
CA ARG A 84 4.28 6.44 -12.96
C ARG A 84 4.32 5.35 -11.89
N CYS A 85 4.94 4.20 -12.21
CA CYS A 85 5.00 3.06 -11.29
C CYS A 85 5.58 3.44 -9.92
N ASN A 86 6.65 4.21 -9.90
CA ASN A 86 7.27 4.73 -8.67
C ASN A 86 6.33 5.68 -7.89
N VAL A 87 5.56 6.50 -8.58
CA VAL A 87 4.60 7.43 -7.93
C VAL A 87 3.49 6.63 -7.26
N GLY A 88 2.93 5.61 -7.93
CA GLY A 88 1.89 4.77 -7.34
C GLY A 88 2.35 4.03 -6.10
N VAL A 89 3.53 3.39 -6.16
CA VAL A 89 4.12 2.70 -4.99
C VAL A 89 4.34 3.67 -3.83
N ASN A 90 4.91 4.84 -4.10
CA ASN A 90 5.15 5.86 -3.08
C ASN A 90 3.85 6.41 -2.47
N LEU A 91 2.80 6.60 -3.26
CA LEU A 91 1.49 7.04 -2.75
C LEU A 91 0.89 6.02 -1.80
N VAL A 92 0.91 4.72 -2.14
CA VAL A 92 0.45 3.66 -1.23
C VAL A 92 1.26 3.69 0.06
N PHE A 93 2.59 3.73 -0.02
CA PHE A 93 3.45 3.78 1.15
C PHE A 93 3.18 4.99 2.05
N LYS A 94 3.02 6.17 1.47
CA LYS A 94 2.63 7.38 2.20
C LYS A 94 1.31 7.21 2.93
N MET A 95 0.28 6.72 2.25
CA MET A 95 -1.06 6.54 2.84
C MET A 95 -1.00 5.56 4.01
N LEU A 96 -0.33 4.42 3.85
CA LEU A 96 -0.23 3.39 4.88
C LEU A 96 0.61 3.84 6.09
N SER A 97 1.62 4.67 5.88
CA SER A 97 2.48 5.23 6.94
C SER A 97 1.94 6.55 7.53
N SER A 98 0.69 6.91 7.23
CA SER A 98 0.12 8.22 7.61
C SER A 98 1.03 9.39 7.21
N TYR A 99 1.63 9.29 6.03
CA TYR A 99 2.55 10.27 5.44
C TYR A 99 3.85 10.52 6.23
N THR A 100 4.19 9.65 7.17
CA THR A 100 5.46 9.74 7.94
C THR A 100 6.65 9.14 7.20
N LYS A 101 6.40 8.24 6.25
CA LYS A 101 7.41 7.58 5.42
C LYS A 101 7.12 7.83 3.94
N HIS A 102 8.19 7.98 3.17
CA HIS A 102 8.06 8.24 1.73
C HIS A 102 9.31 7.81 0.95
N LEU A 103 9.13 7.62 -0.35
CA LEU A 103 10.16 7.30 -1.32
C LEU A 103 10.23 8.41 -2.39
N ASP A 104 10.05 9.67 -1.96
CA ASP A 104 9.98 10.82 -2.84
C ASP A 104 11.26 10.99 -3.68
N GLY A 105 11.09 11.36 -4.94
CA GLY A 105 12.18 11.58 -5.88
C GLY A 105 12.84 10.31 -6.43
N MET A 106 12.56 9.14 -5.85
CA MET A 106 13.15 7.88 -6.31
C MET A 106 12.50 7.40 -7.60
N ARG A 107 13.32 6.98 -8.56
CA ARG A 107 12.89 6.21 -9.73
C ARG A 107 12.77 4.72 -9.37
N ALA A 108 12.15 3.93 -10.22
CA ALA A 108 11.96 2.49 -9.98
C ALA A 108 13.25 1.74 -9.63
N ASN A 109 14.34 2.01 -10.37
CA ASN A 109 15.64 1.40 -10.06
C ASN A 109 16.18 1.82 -8.69
N ASP A 110 15.96 3.08 -8.31
CA ASP A 110 16.46 3.61 -7.05
C ASP A 110 15.67 3.07 -5.86
N MET A 111 14.35 2.86 -6.03
CA MET A 111 13.51 2.20 -5.03
C MET A 111 14.00 0.77 -4.74
N VAL A 112 14.23 -0.05 -5.79
CA VAL A 112 14.71 -1.43 -5.57
C VAL A 112 16.10 -1.43 -4.92
N LYS A 113 17.00 -0.53 -5.32
CA LYS A 113 18.30 -0.37 -4.68
C LYS A 113 18.18 0.07 -3.22
N HIS A 114 17.26 0.98 -2.93
CA HIS A 114 16.97 1.43 -1.57
C HIS A 114 16.51 0.24 -0.70
N TRP A 115 15.56 -0.55 -1.17
CA TRP A 115 15.09 -1.73 -0.43
C TRP A 115 16.21 -2.73 -0.13
N ARG A 116 17.10 -2.97 -1.10
CA ARG A 116 18.28 -3.84 -0.90
C ARG A 116 19.25 -3.31 0.16
N SER A 117 19.41 -1.98 0.23
CA SER A 117 20.42 -1.35 1.09
C SER A 117 19.91 -1.03 2.50
N HIS A 118 18.62 -1.27 2.79
CA HIS A 118 18.00 -1.02 4.09
C HIS A 118 17.31 -2.28 4.65
N PRO A 119 18.07 -3.35 4.93
CA PRO A 119 17.49 -4.63 5.38
C PRO A 119 16.88 -4.57 6.79
N ASP A 120 17.17 -3.55 7.54
CA ASP A 120 16.55 -3.21 8.82
C ASP A 120 15.10 -2.74 8.68
N GLU A 121 14.77 -2.10 7.56
CA GLU A 121 13.41 -1.64 7.24
C GLU A 121 12.71 -2.55 6.19
N TRP A 122 13.45 -3.08 5.22
CA TRP A 122 12.92 -3.81 4.07
C TRP A 122 13.43 -5.25 4.06
N VAL A 123 12.56 -6.19 4.32
CA VAL A 123 12.92 -7.62 4.32
C VAL A 123 12.63 -8.23 2.97
N ARG A 124 13.66 -8.85 2.40
CA ARG A 124 13.52 -9.58 1.13
C ARG A 124 12.72 -10.87 1.34
N LEU A 125 11.85 -11.16 0.39
CA LEU A 125 11.06 -12.38 0.32
C LEU A 125 11.60 -13.29 -0.78
N GLU A 126 11.49 -14.60 -0.57
CA GLU A 126 12.10 -15.61 -1.45
C GLU A 126 11.25 -15.91 -2.69
N SER A 127 9.93 -15.69 -2.63
CA SER A 127 9.04 -16.05 -3.73
C SER A 127 7.82 -15.13 -3.85
N GLY A 128 7.17 -15.19 -5.02
CA GLY A 128 5.88 -14.52 -5.22
C GLY A 128 4.76 -15.09 -4.36
N GLU A 129 4.79 -16.38 -4.04
CA GLU A 129 3.82 -17.01 -3.16
C GLU A 129 3.94 -16.47 -1.74
N GLU A 130 5.16 -16.36 -1.24
CA GLU A 130 5.43 -15.74 0.06
C GLU A 130 5.01 -14.27 0.07
N ALA A 131 5.31 -13.52 -1.00
CA ALA A 131 4.89 -12.12 -1.15
C ALA A 131 3.37 -11.97 -1.10
N GLN A 132 2.62 -12.85 -1.76
CA GLN A 132 1.16 -12.85 -1.70
C GLN A 132 0.65 -13.16 -0.30
N ARG A 133 1.24 -14.14 0.39
CA ARG A 133 0.89 -14.49 1.76
C ARG A 133 1.12 -13.31 2.70
N MET A 134 2.30 -12.67 2.62
CA MET A 134 2.63 -11.51 3.46
C MET A 134 1.66 -10.34 3.22
N ALA A 135 1.30 -10.07 1.96
CA ALA A 135 0.30 -9.04 1.65
C ALA A 135 -1.08 -9.38 2.24
N ASN A 136 -1.48 -10.66 2.22
CA ASN A 136 -2.73 -11.13 2.82
C ASN A 136 -2.72 -11.01 4.35
N ASP A 137 -1.56 -11.17 4.97
CA ASP A 137 -1.33 -11.00 6.41
C ASP A 137 -1.25 -9.51 6.82
N GLY A 138 -1.45 -8.58 5.87
CA GLY A 138 -1.52 -7.15 6.15
C GLY A 138 -0.16 -6.43 6.14
N TRP A 139 0.87 -7.01 5.54
CA TRP A 139 2.15 -6.34 5.33
C TRP A 139 2.15 -5.52 4.05
N PHE A 140 2.81 -4.36 4.08
CA PHE A 140 3.06 -3.61 2.86
C PHE A 140 4.16 -4.29 2.05
N VAL A 141 3.76 -4.95 0.96
CA VAL A 141 4.65 -5.73 0.10
C VAL A 141 4.82 -5.05 -1.24
N VAL A 142 6.06 -4.94 -1.68
CA VAL A 142 6.44 -4.36 -2.97
C VAL A 142 7.19 -5.37 -3.82
N VAL A 143 7.11 -5.19 -5.13
CA VAL A 143 7.86 -5.97 -6.11
C VAL A 143 8.56 -5.02 -7.07
N GLY A 144 9.80 -5.34 -7.43
CA GLY A 144 10.57 -4.52 -8.36
C GLY A 144 11.53 -5.28 -9.24
N TRP A 145 11.85 -4.67 -10.35
CA TRP A 145 12.87 -5.12 -11.30
C TRP A 145 13.77 -3.95 -11.66
N VAL A 146 15.07 -4.14 -11.49
CA VAL A 146 16.08 -3.18 -11.92
C VAL A 146 16.42 -3.43 -13.39
N ASN A 147 16.32 -2.39 -14.22
CA ASN A 147 16.76 -2.52 -15.60
C ASN A 147 18.30 -2.62 -15.65
N PRO A 148 18.85 -3.70 -16.23
CA PRO A 148 20.31 -3.86 -16.30
C PRO A 148 20.98 -2.89 -17.28
N ILE A 149 20.22 -2.26 -18.18
CA ILE A 149 20.77 -1.31 -19.16
C ILE A 149 20.91 0.06 -18.48
N PRO A 150 22.12 0.63 -18.42
CA PRO A 150 22.34 1.95 -17.83
C PRO A 150 21.42 3.02 -18.41
N GLY A 151 20.87 3.87 -17.55
CA GLY A 151 19.97 4.96 -17.95
C GLY A 151 18.54 4.54 -18.30
N LYS A 152 18.25 3.25 -18.40
CA LYS A 152 16.87 2.76 -18.61
C LYS A 152 16.14 2.57 -17.29
N SER A 153 14.85 2.84 -17.31
CA SER A 153 14.00 2.68 -16.13
C SER A 153 13.69 1.20 -15.87
N GLY A 154 13.72 0.79 -14.61
CA GLY A 154 13.13 -0.44 -14.13
C GLY A 154 11.61 -0.32 -13.98
N HIS A 155 11.05 -1.21 -13.17
CA HIS A 155 9.63 -1.23 -12.87
C HIS A 155 9.37 -1.66 -11.43
N VAL A 156 8.34 -1.10 -10.81
CA VAL A 156 7.90 -1.43 -9.44
C VAL A 156 6.38 -1.51 -9.38
N ALA A 157 5.87 -2.33 -8.46
CA ALA A 157 4.45 -2.47 -8.19
C ALA A 157 4.23 -2.81 -6.71
N VAL A 158 3.00 -2.72 -6.23
CA VAL A 158 2.59 -3.17 -4.89
C VAL A 158 1.89 -4.51 -5.02
N VAL A 159 2.28 -5.49 -4.20
CA VAL A 159 1.51 -6.74 -4.06
C VAL A 159 0.30 -6.45 -3.19
N VAL A 160 -0.89 -6.72 -3.72
CA VAL A 160 -2.15 -6.42 -3.02
C VAL A 160 -2.79 -7.68 -2.45
N PRO A 161 -3.50 -7.56 -1.31
CA PRO A 161 -4.22 -8.67 -0.71
C PRO A 161 -5.25 -9.31 -1.64
N GLY A 162 -5.55 -10.57 -1.37
CA GLY A 162 -6.55 -11.39 -2.06
C GLY A 162 -5.94 -12.66 -2.66
N GLY A 163 -6.73 -13.39 -3.45
CA GLY A 163 -6.25 -14.60 -4.12
C GLY A 163 -5.22 -14.27 -5.21
N PRO A 164 -4.26 -15.17 -5.45
CA PRO A 164 -3.36 -15.05 -6.58
C PRO A 164 -4.14 -15.04 -7.90
N VAL A 165 -3.52 -14.51 -8.94
CA VAL A 165 -4.11 -14.47 -10.27
C VAL A 165 -3.57 -15.65 -11.09
N LEU A 166 -4.46 -16.39 -11.74
CA LEU A 166 -4.06 -17.44 -12.67
C LEU A 166 -3.70 -16.81 -14.02
N THR A 167 -2.55 -17.16 -14.55
CA THR A 167 -2.17 -16.80 -15.92
C THR A 167 -2.91 -17.68 -16.92
N ASN A 168 -2.91 -17.32 -18.20
CA ASN A 168 -3.48 -18.16 -19.26
C ASN A 168 -2.82 -19.55 -19.37
N ALA A 169 -1.60 -19.70 -18.83
CA ALA A 169 -0.89 -20.97 -18.76
C ALA A 169 -1.19 -21.74 -17.47
N GLY A 170 -2.12 -21.28 -16.63
CA GLY A 170 -2.46 -21.90 -15.35
C GLY A 170 -1.45 -21.65 -14.22
N GLU A 171 -0.44 -20.80 -14.44
CA GLU A 171 0.52 -20.42 -13.41
C GLU A 171 -0.14 -19.47 -12.40
N SER A 172 0.03 -19.73 -11.11
CA SER A 172 -0.42 -18.86 -10.02
C SER A 172 0.62 -17.77 -9.78
N VAL A 173 0.23 -16.50 -9.90
CA VAL A 173 1.12 -15.35 -9.70
C VAL A 173 0.52 -14.36 -8.71
N PRO A 174 1.34 -13.58 -7.97
CA PRO A 174 0.84 -12.55 -7.09
C PRO A 174 -0.07 -11.54 -7.77
N ALA A 175 -1.05 -11.04 -7.03
CA ALA A 175 -1.88 -9.93 -7.44
C ALA A 175 -1.16 -8.60 -7.16
N CYS A 176 -1.09 -7.72 -8.15
CA CYS A 176 -0.37 -6.45 -8.04
C CYS A 176 -1.25 -5.25 -8.42
N MET A 177 -1.08 -4.15 -7.68
CA MET A 177 -1.45 -2.82 -8.14
C MET A 177 -0.32 -2.26 -9.00
N ASP A 178 -0.64 -1.70 -10.15
CA ASP A 178 0.34 -1.17 -11.08
C ASP A 178 -0.10 0.17 -11.72
N THR A 179 0.83 1.10 -11.77
CA THR A 179 0.68 2.41 -12.40
C THR A 179 1.75 2.69 -13.45
N GLY A 180 2.28 1.62 -14.07
CA GLY A 180 3.25 1.68 -15.18
C GLY A 180 2.67 2.22 -16.49
N TYR A 181 3.48 2.17 -17.55
CA TYR A 181 3.07 2.63 -18.87
C TYR A 181 1.86 1.83 -19.39
N LYS A 182 0.79 2.55 -19.75
CA LYS A 182 -0.50 1.98 -20.14
C LYS A 182 -1.15 1.06 -19.10
N MET A 183 -0.55 0.94 -17.91
CA MET A 183 -1.08 0.16 -16.81
C MET A 183 -1.67 1.08 -15.76
N ARG A 184 -2.92 0.86 -15.42
CA ARG A 184 -3.65 1.57 -14.36
C ARG A 184 -4.60 0.55 -13.76
N SER A 185 -4.02 -0.38 -13.02
CA SER A 185 -4.76 -1.49 -12.44
C SER A 185 -4.66 -1.47 -10.92
N LYS A 186 -5.80 -1.51 -10.28
CA LYS A 186 -5.92 -1.65 -8.82
C LYS A 186 -5.55 -3.07 -8.39
N LYS A 187 -5.75 -4.05 -9.29
CA LYS A 187 -5.39 -5.45 -9.09
C LYS A 187 -5.26 -6.17 -10.45
N GLN A 188 -4.09 -6.71 -10.70
CA GLN A 188 -3.81 -7.57 -11.87
C GLN A 188 -2.74 -8.59 -11.51
N GLY A 189 -2.55 -9.62 -12.33
CA GLY A 189 -1.47 -10.60 -12.11
C GLY A 189 -0.10 -9.98 -12.36
N LEU A 190 0.90 -10.44 -11.62
CA LEU A 190 2.31 -10.06 -11.77
C LEU A 190 2.79 -10.18 -13.22
N ASN A 191 2.29 -11.15 -13.96
CA ASN A 191 2.64 -11.40 -15.37
C ASN A 191 2.23 -10.25 -16.32
N TYR A 192 1.26 -9.41 -15.93
CA TYR A 192 0.90 -8.21 -16.69
C TYR A 192 1.82 -7.03 -16.34
N SER A 193 2.29 -6.96 -15.09
CA SER A 193 3.24 -5.93 -14.63
C SER A 193 4.65 -6.19 -15.15
N PHE A 194 5.06 -7.45 -15.16
CA PHE A 194 6.41 -7.87 -15.55
C PHE A 194 6.34 -8.94 -16.64
N GLY A 195 6.83 -8.63 -17.83
CA GLY A 195 6.89 -9.57 -18.94
C GLY A 195 7.71 -10.82 -18.59
N LYS A 196 7.53 -11.89 -19.38
CA LYS A 196 8.15 -13.20 -19.15
C LYS A 196 9.68 -13.13 -18.98
N ASP A 197 10.31 -12.25 -19.73
CA ASP A 197 11.76 -11.99 -19.71
C ASP A 197 12.25 -11.31 -18.43
N LYS A 198 11.39 -10.63 -17.70
CA LYS A 198 11.72 -9.89 -16.46
C LYS A 198 11.37 -10.65 -15.20
N ARG A 199 10.34 -11.50 -15.25
CA ARG A 199 9.83 -12.23 -14.07
C ARG A 199 10.88 -13.02 -13.29
N PRO A 200 11.87 -13.68 -13.93
CA PRO A 200 12.94 -14.37 -13.20
C PRO A 200 13.85 -13.44 -12.38
N TYR A 201 13.81 -12.14 -12.63
CA TYR A 201 14.71 -11.14 -12.01
C TYR A 201 13.95 -10.15 -11.13
N VAL A 202 12.66 -10.36 -10.87
CA VAL A 202 11.92 -9.53 -9.91
C VAL A 202 12.33 -9.89 -8.49
N GLU A 203 12.26 -8.89 -7.62
CA GLU A 203 12.55 -9.02 -6.21
C GLU A 203 11.35 -8.54 -5.41
N PHE A 204 11.04 -9.25 -4.35
CA PHE A 204 9.95 -8.93 -3.45
C PHE A 204 10.50 -8.48 -2.11
N TYR A 205 9.87 -7.47 -1.51
CA TYR A 205 10.21 -6.95 -0.19
C TYR A 205 8.94 -6.61 0.58
N TYR A 206 8.97 -6.77 1.90
CA TYR A 206 7.97 -6.15 2.75
C TYR A 206 8.62 -5.14 3.67
N TYR A 207 7.86 -4.11 4.06
CA TYR A 207 8.27 -3.10 5.03
C TYR A 207 7.91 -3.57 6.45
N LYS A 208 8.86 -3.47 7.40
CA LYS A 208 8.69 -3.82 8.83
C LYS A 208 7.91 -2.79 9.61
#